data_d53b6b7de92336da1feedc0fae9cffcd
#
_entry.id   d53b6b7de92336da1feedc0fae9cffcd
#
_cell.length_a   1.000
_cell.length_b   1.000
_cell.length_c   1.000
_cell.angle_alpha   90.00
_cell.angle_beta   90.00
_cell.angle_gamma   90.00
#
_symmetry.space_group_name_H-M   'P 1'
#
loop_
_entity.id
_entity.type
_entity.pdbx_description
1 polymer ?
#
loop_
_entity_poly.entity_id
_entity_poly.type
_entity_poly.pdbx_seq_one_letter_code
_entity_poly.pdbx_strand_id
1 'polypeptide(L)'
;TKIIALLEHYHRYNMLTVANLKRIILEDHVVADPEDTESVILYGNAGKAIRARTSNQRKLVELAKTNDLLFATGPAGSGKTYTAIALALRNREVKRIVLSRPAVEAGENLGFLPGDMKEKVDPYLQPLYDALSDMIPPKKLEEYLES
;
A
#
# COMPACT_ATOMS: atom_id res chain seq x y z
N THR A 1 -1.30 -3.09 29.49
CA THR A 1 -0.96 -1.67 29.78
C THR A 1 -0.96 -0.87 28.49
N LYS A 2 -1.38 0.42 28.54
CA LYS A 2 -1.47 1.32 27.39
C LYS A 2 -0.17 1.44 26.59
N ILE A 3 0.98 1.32 27.24
CA ILE A 3 2.30 1.32 26.60
C ILE A 3 2.48 0.10 25.69
N ILE A 4 2.06 -1.08 26.14
CA ILE A 4 2.14 -2.30 25.31
C ILE A 4 1.25 -2.15 24.07
N ALA A 5 0.03 -1.64 24.21
CA ALA A 5 -0.87 -1.39 23.09
C ALA A 5 -0.30 -0.37 22.08
N LEU A 6 0.40 0.66 22.56
CA LEU A 6 1.10 1.63 21.70
C LEU A 6 2.26 0.98 20.94
N LEU A 7 3.05 0.13 21.64
CA LEU A 7 4.16 -0.59 21.03
C LEU A 7 3.66 -1.61 19.98
N GLU A 8 2.62 -2.36 20.28
CA GLU A 8 1.99 -3.31 19.35
C GLU A 8 1.43 -2.59 18.14
N HIS A 9 0.75 -1.45 18.34
CA HIS A 9 0.25 -0.63 17.22
C HIS A 9 1.41 -0.11 16.36
N TYR A 10 2.49 0.40 16.99
CA TYR A 10 3.67 0.86 16.27
C TYR A 10 4.37 -0.29 15.54
N HIS A 11 4.53 -1.45 16.18
CA HIS A 11 5.09 -2.64 15.52
C HIS A 11 4.26 -3.12 14.33
N ARG A 12 2.93 -3.01 14.43
CA ARG A 12 2.04 -3.47 13.35
C ARG A 12 1.99 -2.50 12.17
N TYR A 13 1.99 -1.20 12.42
CA TYR A 13 1.69 -0.19 11.39
C TYR A 13 2.84 0.79 11.10
N ASN A 14 3.94 0.71 11.85
CA ASN A 14 5.11 1.60 11.76
C ASN A 14 4.81 3.10 11.87
N MET A 15 3.64 3.47 12.41
CA MET A 15 3.22 4.85 12.57
C MET A 15 2.33 5.00 13.79
N LEU A 16 2.55 6.09 14.54
CA LEU A 16 1.65 6.55 15.60
C LEU A 16 1.20 7.97 15.23
N THR A 17 -0.07 8.09 14.83
CA THR A 17 -0.68 9.41 14.65
C THR A 17 -1.18 9.96 15.98
N VAL A 18 -1.32 11.29 16.07
CA VAL A 18 -1.89 11.94 17.26
C VAL A 18 -3.30 11.41 17.54
N ALA A 19 -4.08 11.07 16.51
CA ALA A 19 -5.40 10.46 16.66
C ALA A 19 -5.31 9.06 17.28
N ASN A 20 -4.38 8.23 16.83
CA ASN A 20 -4.15 6.89 17.39
C ASN A 20 -3.66 6.97 18.84
N LEU A 21 -2.75 7.91 19.13
CA LEU A 21 -2.26 8.18 20.49
C LEU A 21 -3.41 8.57 21.42
N LYS A 22 -4.22 9.56 21.03
CA LYS A 22 -5.38 9.98 21.81
C LYS A 22 -6.35 8.83 22.06
N ARG A 23 -6.66 8.03 21.04
CA ARG A 23 -7.53 6.88 21.18
C ARG A 23 -7.00 5.85 22.18
N ILE A 24 -5.76 5.42 22.07
CA ILE A 24 -5.16 4.40 22.95
C ILE A 24 -4.98 4.92 24.38
N ILE A 25 -4.72 6.21 24.57
CA ILE A 25 -4.47 6.79 25.90
C ILE A 25 -5.77 7.19 26.59
N LEU A 26 -6.73 7.78 25.90
CA LEU A 26 -7.92 8.39 26.50
C LEU A 26 -9.08 7.43 26.66
N GLU A 27 -9.17 6.39 25.84
CA GLU A 27 -10.28 5.44 25.89
C GLU A 27 -9.92 4.22 26.73
N ASP A 28 -10.53 4.10 27.91
CA ASP A 28 -10.29 2.97 28.83
C ASP A 28 -10.93 1.64 28.37
N HIS A 29 -11.87 1.71 27.43
CA HIS A 29 -12.50 0.58 26.77
C HIS A 29 -12.73 0.92 25.29
N VAL A 30 -11.66 0.87 24.50
CA VAL A 30 -11.88 0.74 23.07
C VAL A 30 -12.04 -0.75 22.79
N VAL A 31 -13.29 -1.18 22.78
CA VAL A 31 -13.70 -2.14 21.77
C VAL A 31 -13.58 -1.38 20.46
N ALA A 32 -12.35 -1.24 19.93
CA ALA A 32 -12.17 -0.94 18.52
C ALA A 32 -13.02 -1.99 17.83
N ASP A 33 -13.96 -1.52 17.01
CA ASP A 33 -14.72 -2.45 16.19
C ASP A 33 -13.69 -3.39 15.55
N PRO A 34 -13.65 -4.68 15.90
CA PRO A 34 -12.58 -5.59 15.43
C PRO A 34 -12.50 -5.58 13.91
N GLU A 35 -13.62 -5.33 13.24
CA GLU A 35 -13.70 -5.18 11.79
C GLU A 35 -12.93 -3.96 11.25
N ASP A 36 -12.86 -2.86 11.98
CA ASP A 36 -12.26 -1.62 11.47
C ASP A 36 -10.74 -1.60 11.59
N THR A 37 -10.16 -2.30 12.58
CA THR A 37 -8.70 -2.40 12.76
C THR A 37 -8.08 -3.51 11.92
N GLU A 38 -8.76 -4.62 11.72
CA GLU A 38 -8.28 -5.73 10.87
C GLU A 38 -8.21 -5.36 9.39
N SER A 39 -9.03 -4.40 8.96
CA SER A 39 -9.03 -3.96 7.56
C SER A 39 -7.85 -3.06 7.19
N VAL A 40 -7.13 -2.46 8.16
CA VAL A 40 -6.00 -1.56 7.89
C VAL A 40 -4.77 -2.35 7.46
N ILE A 41 -4.28 -2.06 6.25
CA ILE A 41 -3.04 -2.64 5.72
C ILE A 41 -1.84 -1.85 6.24
N LEU A 42 -1.86 -0.52 6.05
CA LEU A 42 -0.83 0.41 6.52
C LEU A 42 -1.43 1.81 6.72
N TYR A 43 -0.69 2.68 7.36
CA TYR A 43 -0.96 4.13 7.36
C TYR A 43 -0.05 4.82 6.36
N GLY A 44 -0.65 5.44 5.36
CA GLY A 44 0.03 6.16 4.30
C GLY A 44 0.33 7.61 4.63
N ASN A 45 0.46 8.42 3.58
CA ASN A 45 0.77 9.84 3.69
C ASN A 45 -0.23 10.56 4.60
N ALA A 46 0.28 11.50 5.43
CA ALA A 46 -0.50 12.26 6.42
C ALA A 46 -1.32 11.39 7.41
N GLY A 47 -0.95 10.12 7.61
CA GLY A 47 -1.65 9.21 8.52
C GLY A 47 -2.95 8.63 7.95
N LYS A 48 -3.18 8.73 6.64
CA LYS A 48 -4.32 8.14 5.94
C LYS A 48 -4.30 6.61 6.09
N ALA A 49 -5.34 6.03 6.65
CA ALA A 49 -5.45 4.58 6.77
C ALA A 49 -5.74 3.94 5.40
N ILE A 50 -4.84 3.11 4.93
CA ILE A 50 -5.00 2.30 3.73
C ILE A 50 -5.61 0.96 4.14
N ARG A 51 -6.80 0.67 3.64
CA ARG A 51 -7.63 -0.44 4.11
C ARG A 51 -7.97 -1.44 3.01
N ALA A 52 -8.10 -2.70 3.39
CA ALA A 52 -8.73 -3.72 2.56
C ALA A 52 -10.25 -3.54 2.60
N ARG A 53 -10.81 -2.94 1.55
CA ARG A 53 -12.24 -2.55 1.48
C ARG A 53 -13.18 -3.71 1.13
N THR A 54 -12.67 -4.71 0.39
CA THR A 54 -13.48 -5.85 -0.07
C THR A 54 -13.02 -7.15 0.59
N SER A 55 -13.89 -8.16 0.60
CA SER A 55 -13.57 -9.50 1.11
C SER A 55 -12.37 -10.12 0.38
N ASN A 56 -12.28 -9.92 -0.93
CA ASN A 56 -11.16 -10.43 -1.72
C ASN A 56 -9.84 -9.71 -1.41
N GLN A 57 -9.87 -8.40 -1.15
CA GLN A 57 -8.69 -7.67 -0.69
C GLN A 57 -8.24 -8.15 0.69
N ARG A 58 -9.17 -8.38 1.63
CA ARG A 58 -8.87 -8.98 2.95
C ARG A 58 -8.24 -10.35 2.80
N LYS A 59 -8.81 -11.20 1.94
CA LYS A 59 -8.24 -12.52 1.64
C LYS A 59 -6.81 -12.44 1.08
N LEU A 60 -6.54 -11.47 0.17
CA LEU A 60 -5.20 -11.23 -0.35
C LEU A 60 -4.22 -10.82 0.76
N VAL A 61 -4.65 -9.95 1.68
CA VAL A 61 -3.86 -9.53 2.85
C VAL A 61 -3.51 -10.71 3.77
N GLU A 62 -4.45 -11.62 4.00
CA GLU A 62 -4.20 -12.82 4.81
C GLU A 62 -3.25 -13.80 4.11
N LEU A 63 -3.47 -14.06 2.84
CA LEU A 63 -2.60 -14.95 2.06
C LEU A 63 -1.16 -14.44 1.97
N ALA A 64 -0.96 -13.12 1.95
CA ALA A 64 0.37 -12.50 1.92
C ALA A 64 1.20 -12.74 3.20
N LYS A 65 0.59 -13.21 4.28
CA LYS A 65 1.31 -13.51 5.53
C LYS A 65 2.06 -14.86 5.47
N THR A 66 1.62 -15.78 4.62
CA THR A 66 2.04 -17.18 4.61
C THR A 66 2.50 -17.67 3.25
N ASN A 67 2.45 -16.85 2.21
CA ASN A 67 2.81 -17.25 0.85
C ASN A 67 3.79 -16.25 0.24
N ASP A 68 4.85 -16.77 -0.37
CA ASP A 68 5.87 -15.97 -1.06
C ASP A 68 5.43 -15.52 -2.46
N LEU A 69 4.51 -16.24 -3.08
CA LEU A 69 3.98 -15.94 -4.41
C LEU A 69 2.46 -15.88 -4.40
N LEU A 70 1.91 -14.77 -4.91
CA LEU A 70 0.48 -14.53 -4.96
C LEU A 70 0.03 -14.08 -6.35
N PHE A 71 -1.09 -14.61 -6.81
CA PHE A 71 -1.77 -14.16 -8.02
C PHE A 71 -3.09 -13.50 -7.66
N ALA A 72 -3.23 -12.22 -8.05
CA ALA A 72 -4.46 -11.46 -7.87
C ALA A 72 -5.10 -11.17 -9.23
N THR A 73 -6.23 -11.78 -9.51
CA THR A 73 -7.01 -11.60 -10.74
C THR A 73 -8.31 -10.86 -10.46
N GLY A 74 -8.84 -10.17 -11.45
CA GLY A 74 -10.10 -9.43 -11.33
C GLY A 74 -10.22 -8.27 -12.31
N PRO A 75 -11.38 -7.62 -12.40
CA PRO A 75 -11.63 -6.52 -13.32
C PRO A 75 -10.75 -5.29 -13.02
N ALA A 76 -10.67 -4.38 -13.99
CA ALA A 76 -10.04 -3.07 -13.79
C ALA A 76 -10.72 -2.32 -12.63
N GLY A 77 -9.96 -1.49 -11.90
CA GLY A 77 -10.49 -0.71 -10.78
C GLY A 77 -10.74 -1.50 -9.48
N SER A 78 -10.55 -2.82 -9.44
CA SER A 78 -10.76 -3.63 -8.22
C SER A 78 -9.69 -3.46 -7.14
N GLY A 79 -8.68 -2.59 -7.35
CA GLY A 79 -7.65 -2.26 -6.38
C GLY A 79 -6.51 -3.29 -6.25
N LYS A 80 -6.33 -4.19 -7.23
CA LYS A 80 -5.26 -5.22 -7.19
C LYS A 80 -3.87 -4.62 -6.98
N THR A 81 -3.47 -3.73 -7.87
CA THR A 81 -2.18 -3.04 -7.83
C THR A 81 -2.01 -2.24 -6.55
N TYR A 82 -3.04 -1.47 -6.17
CA TYR A 82 -3.04 -0.65 -4.96
C TYR A 82 -2.84 -1.51 -3.70
N THR A 83 -3.56 -2.63 -3.58
CA THR A 83 -3.43 -3.55 -2.45
C THR A 83 -2.06 -4.23 -2.45
N ALA A 84 -1.53 -4.62 -3.61
CA ALA A 84 -0.21 -5.25 -3.71
C ALA A 84 0.92 -4.29 -3.27
N ILE A 85 0.87 -3.02 -3.68
CA ILE A 85 1.83 -1.99 -3.25
C ILE A 85 1.73 -1.76 -1.74
N ALA A 86 0.50 -1.66 -1.20
CA ALA A 86 0.29 -1.51 0.23
C ALA A 86 0.88 -2.67 1.04
N LEU A 87 0.73 -3.90 0.56
CA LEU A 87 1.32 -5.09 1.20
C LEU A 87 2.85 -5.09 1.14
N ALA A 88 3.43 -4.72 0.01
CA ALA A 88 4.88 -4.62 -0.14
C ALA A 88 5.48 -3.56 0.80
N LEU A 89 4.85 -2.39 0.91
CA LEU A 89 5.28 -1.32 1.82
C LEU A 89 5.08 -1.65 3.31
N ARG A 90 4.09 -2.50 3.62
CA ARG A 90 3.85 -2.95 5.00
C ARG A 90 4.95 -3.88 5.50
N ASN A 91 5.53 -4.68 4.63
CA ASN A 91 6.53 -5.67 5.00
C ASN A 91 7.91 -5.01 5.21
N ARG A 92 8.36 -4.95 6.46
CA ARG A 92 9.63 -4.30 6.87
C ARG A 92 10.88 -5.05 6.46
N GLU A 93 10.77 -6.32 6.14
CA GLU A 93 11.90 -7.14 5.69
C GLU A 93 12.25 -6.87 4.23
N VAL A 94 11.32 -6.26 3.49
CA VAL A 94 11.52 -5.87 2.09
C VAL A 94 12.46 -4.67 2.02
N LYS A 95 13.62 -4.88 1.44
CA LYS A 95 14.64 -3.83 1.22
C LYS A 95 14.43 -3.08 -0.10
N ARG A 96 13.83 -3.73 -1.08
CA ARG A 96 13.58 -3.16 -2.41
C ARG A 96 12.25 -3.65 -2.95
N ILE A 97 11.48 -2.75 -3.55
CA ILE A 97 10.25 -3.07 -4.28
C ILE A 97 10.54 -2.89 -5.77
N VAL A 98 10.37 -3.94 -6.54
CA VAL A 98 10.48 -3.89 -8.00
C VAL A 98 9.08 -3.89 -8.58
N LEU A 99 8.75 -2.80 -9.29
CA LEU A 99 7.47 -2.64 -9.98
C LEU A 99 7.69 -2.98 -11.46
N SER A 100 6.92 -3.93 -11.97
CA SER A 100 6.97 -4.33 -13.36
C SER A 100 5.57 -4.34 -13.95
N ARG A 101 5.43 -3.78 -15.14
CA ARG A 101 4.19 -3.76 -15.89
C ARG A 101 4.47 -3.90 -17.37
N PRO A 102 3.70 -4.71 -18.12
CA PRO A 102 3.80 -4.69 -19.59
C PRO A 102 3.49 -3.28 -20.11
N ALA A 103 4.39 -2.76 -20.96
CA ALA A 103 4.27 -1.43 -21.54
C ALA A 103 3.39 -1.41 -22.80
N VAL A 104 2.96 -2.58 -23.28
CA VAL A 104 2.12 -2.73 -24.49
C VAL A 104 0.93 -3.61 -24.14
N GLU A 105 -0.28 -3.11 -24.35
CA GLU A 105 -1.45 -3.96 -24.43
C GLU A 105 -1.47 -4.72 -25.76
N ALA A 106 -2.09 -5.91 -25.78
CA ALA A 106 -2.17 -6.71 -27.00
C ALA A 106 -2.92 -5.92 -28.09
N GLY A 107 -2.19 -5.46 -29.11
CA GLY A 107 -2.73 -4.68 -30.24
C GLY A 107 -2.31 -3.21 -30.30
N GLU A 108 -1.64 -2.66 -29.29
CA GLU A 108 -1.11 -1.30 -29.32
C GLU A 108 0.37 -1.28 -29.72
N ASN A 109 0.73 -0.39 -30.64
CA ASN A 109 2.13 -0.16 -31.02
C ASN A 109 2.67 1.08 -30.29
N LEU A 110 3.63 0.90 -29.42
CA LEU A 110 4.40 1.99 -28.77
C LEU A 110 4.97 3.02 -29.77
N GLY A 111 5.13 2.63 -31.04
CA GLY A 111 5.60 3.50 -32.11
C GLY A 111 4.68 4.70 -32.42
N PHE A 112 3.41 4.64 -32.03
CA PHE A 112 2.46 5.76 -32.24
C PHE A 112 2.52 6.84 -31.15
N LEU A 113 3.15 6.58 -30.00
CA LEU A 113 3.31 7.58 -28.95
C LEU A 113 4.51 8.48 -29.25
N PRO A 114 4.35 9.82 -29.19
CA PRO A 114 5.47 10.74 -29.33
C PRO A 114 6.43 10.63 -28.12
N GLY A 115 7.71 10.93 -28.34
CA GLY A 115 8.71 10.96 -27.28
C GLY A 115 9.70 9.78 -27.29
N ASP A 116 10.63 9.80 -26.35
CA ASP A 116 11.59 8.73 -26.14
C ASP A 116 10.96 7.50 -25.43
N MET A 117 11.75 6.43 -25.24
CA MET A 117 11.23 5.20 -24.61
C MET A 117 10.73 5.44 -23.18
N LYS A 118 11.32 6.35 -22.44
CA LYS A 118 10.94 6.68 -21.07
C LYS A 118 9.59 7.42 -21.08
N GLU A 119 9.45 8.45 -21.89
CA GLU A 119 8.21 9.21 -22.04
C GLU A 119 7.04 8.32 -22.53
N LYS A 120 7.31 7.33 -23.37
CA LYS A 120 6.31 6.38 -23.86
C LYS A 120 5.83 5.39 -22.79
N VAL A 121 6.70 5.05 -21.85
CA VAL A 121 6.39 4.09 -20.76
C VAL A 121 5.76 4.77 -19.54
N ASP A 122 6.04 6.04 -19.29
CA ASP A 122 5.53 6.79 -18.14
C ASP A 122 4.01 6.71 -17.94
N PRO A 123 3.14 6.81 -18.97
CA PRO A 123 1.69 6.67 -18.78
C PRO A 123 1.27 5.32 -18.20
N TYR A 124 2.01 4.25 -18.50
CA TYR A 124 1.73 2.90 -17.99
C TYR A 124 2.16 2.75 -16.54
N LEU A 125 3.13 3.54 -16.07
CA LEU A 125 3.60 3.55 -14.70
C LEU A 125 2.81 4.51 -13.78
N GLN A 126 2.08 5.46 -14.36
CA GLN A 126 1.34 6.47 -13.59
C GLN A 126 0.44 5.88 -12.48
N PRO A 127 -0.33 4.80 -12.70
CA PRO A 127 -1.14 4.20 -11.64
C PRO A 127 -0.31 3.63 -10.47
N LEU A 128 0.96 3.29 -10.71
CA LEU A 128 1.88 2.83 -9.68
C LEU A 128 2.38 4.02 -8.86
N TYR A 129 2.75 5.11 -9.52
CA TYR A 129 3.18 6.35 -8.86
C TYR A 129 2.05 6.98 -8.04
N ASP A 130 0.82 6.98 -8.56
CA ASP A 130 -0.36 7.47 -7.85
C ASP A 130 -0.60 6.68 -6.55
N ALA A 131 -0.49 5.36 -6.61
CA ALA A 131 -0.63 4.51 -5.43
C ALA A 131 0.50 4.75 -4.41
N LEU A 132 1.74 4.90 -4.87
CA LEU A 132 2.89 5.20 -4.00
C LEU A 132 2.75 6.57 -3.33
N SER A 133 2.28 7.59 -4.06
CA SER A 133 2.07 8.96 -3.54
C SER A 133 0.99 9.02 -2.45
N ASP A 134 -0.01 8.16 -2.51
CA ASP A 134 -1.01 8.01 -1.44
C ASP A 134 -0.40 7.41 -0.15
N MET A 135 0.63 6.58 -0.29
CA MET A 135 1.17 5.76 0.78
C MET A 135 2.48 6.29 1.37
N ILE A 136 3.28 7.01 0.58
CA ILE A 136 4.61 7.51 0.96
C ILE A 136 4.63 9.04 0.88
N PRO A 137 5.20 9.74 1.87
CA PRO A 137 5.41 11.19 1.78
C PRO A 137 6.26 11.56 0.56
N PRO A 138 5.95 12.68 -0.15
CA PRO A 138 6.60 13.03 -1.41
C PRO A 138 8.13 13.03 -1.36
N LYS A 139 8.73 13.68 -0.35
CA LYS A 139 10.18 13.72 -0.18
C LYS A 139 10.82 12.34 -0.09
N LYS A 140 10.17 11.43 0.65
CA LYS A 140 10.66 10.07 0.82
C LYS A 140 10.46 9.22 -0.44
N LEU A 141 9.42 9.51 -1.21
CA LEU A 141 9.19 8.86 -2.49
C LEU A 141 10.28 9.23 -3.51
N GLU A 142 10.65 10.52 -3.58
CA GLU A 142 11.77 10.99 -4.42
C GLU A 142 13.07 10.27 -4.06
N GLU A 143 13.44 10.22 -2.78
CA GLU A 143 14.63 9.50 -2.30
C GLU A 143 14.64 8.00 -2.72
N TYR A 144 13.49 7.36 -2.69
CA TYR A 144 13.36 5.94 -3.07
C TYR A 144 13.43 5.71 -4.59
N LEU A 145 13.02 6.68 -5.38
CA LEU A 145 13.08 6.58 -6.84
C LEU A 145 14.48 6.87 -7.41
N GLU A 146 15.32 7.59 -6.65
CA GLU A 146 16.71 7.92 -7.03
C GLU A 146 17.74 6.85 -6.58
N SER A 147 17.36 5.93 -5.69
CA SER A 147 18.23 4.89 -5.10
C SER A 147 18.15 3.56 -5.88
#